data_d3a3eeb26dc4f7964cd380ad474b1b10
#
_entry.id   d3a3eeb26dc4f7964cd380ad474b1b10
#
_cell.length_a   1.000
_cell.length_b   1.000
_cell.length_c   1.000
_cell.angle_alpha   90.00
_cell.angle_beta   90.00
_cell.angle_gamma   90.00
#
_symmetry.space_group_name_H-M   'P 1'
#
loop_
_entity.id
_entity.type
_entity.pdbx_description
1 polymer ?
#
loop_
_entity_poly.entity_id
_entity_poly.type
_entity_poly.pdbx_seq_one_letter_code
_entity_poly.pdbx_strand_id
1 'polypeptide(L)'
;MQKGTLLFLSVCALIFFSADKPIRDKAHINWMNLDDVTSILKKEKKPVLIDVYTDWCGWCKVMDSKTYSNKNVADYLQNKFYSVKFNAETKDEINWEGKTYHYNAGYKCNEFALYITQGQLAFPTTVIIPGDGSQPQAIAGYLPTKDFEMIVKYFGEGEYGKIPFEDYQKKFKTSW
;
A
#
# COMPACT_ATOMS: atom_id res chain seq x y z
N MET A 1 86.16 -4.24 2.83
CA MET A 1 85.04 -5.15 2.51
C MET A 1 83.94 -4.93 3.54
N GLN A 2 82.94 -4.12 3.20
CA GLN A 2 81.88 -3.73 4.13
C GLN A 2 80.56 -4.23 3.57
N LYS A 3 79.96 -5.19 4.22
CA LYS A 3 78.72 -5.81 3.84
C LYS A 3 77.54 -4.91 4.36
N GLY A 4 76.84 -4.23 3.48
CA GLY A 4 75.62 -3.51 3.84
C GLY A 4 74.46 -4.43 3.92
N THR A 5 73.80 -4.48 5.08
CA THR A 5 72.59 -5.24 5.34
C THR A 5 71.39 -4.35 5.00
N LEU A 6 70.65 -4.67 3.92
CA LEU A 6 69.37 -4.00 3.59
C LEU A 6 68.28 -4.53 4.50
N LEU A 7 67.70 -3.64 5.30
CA LEU A 7 66.52 -3.90 6.12
C LEU A 7 65.26 -3.62 5.29
N PHE A 8 64.52 -4.69 4.93
CA PHE A 8 63.18 -4.54 4.29
C PHE A 8 62.15 -4.26 5.36
N LEU A 9 61.67 -3.03 5.44
CA LEU A 9 60.49 -2.66 6.23
C LEU A 9 59.24 -3.05 5.44
N SER A 10 58.57 -4.14 5.86
CA SER A 10 57.27 -4.55 5.38
C SER A 10 56.19 -3.68 6.02
N VAL A 11 55.64 -2.74 5.27
CA VAL A 11 54.47 -1.94 5.70
C VAL A 11 53.21 -2.78 5.44
N CYS A 12 52.68 -3.37 6.51
CA CYS A 12 51.40 -4.09 6.49
C CYS A 12 50.27 -3.07 6.52
N ALA A 13 49.74 -2.72 5.35
CA ALA A 13 48.58 -1.86 5.24
C ALA A 13 47.31 -2.61 5.70
N LEU A 14 46.81 -2.31 6.90
CA LEU A 14 45.53 -2.77 7.40
C LEU A 14 44.43 -2.03 6.65
N ILE A 15 43.88 -2.70 5.65
CA ILE A 15 42.67 -2.23 4.94
C ILE A 15 41.48 -2.48 5.89
N PHE A 16 41.01 -1.42 6.54
CA PHE A 16 39.73 -1.43 7.25
C PHE A 16 38.60 -1.51 6.24
N PHE A 17 38.06 -2.70 6.05
CA PHE A 17 36.81 -2.89 5.34
C PHE A 17 35.69 -2.37 6.25
N SER A 18 35.29 -1.10 6.09
CA SER A 18 34.05 -0.59 6.66
C SER A 18 32.89 -1.34 5.99
N ALA A 19 32.31 -2.29 6.71
CA ALA A 19 31.08 -2.91 6.32
C ALA A 19 29.97 -1.86 6.51
N ASP A 20 29.68 -1.08 5.49
CA ASP A 20 28.50 -0.26 5.43
C ASP A 20 27.28 -1.19 5.58
N LYS A 21 26.60 -1.07 6.71
CA LYS A 21 25.29 -1.72 6.88
C LYS A 21 24.38 -1.17 5.79
N PRO A 22 23.74 -2.03 4.96
CA PRO A 22 22.81 -1.54 3.98
C PRO A 22 21.75 -0.73 4.71
N ILE A 23 21.60 0.54 4.33
CA ILE A 23 20.47 1.37 4.73
C ILE A 23 19.25 0.58 4.26
N ARG A 24 18.50 0.03 5.21
CA ARG A 24 17.19 -0.55 4.92
C ARG A 24 16.30 0.63 4.55
N ASP A 25 16.19 0.90 3.26
CA ASP A 25 15.16 1.80 2.77
C ASP A 25 13.83 1.35 3.36
N LYS A 26 13.19 2.25 4.11
CA LYS A 26 11.84 1.97 4.60
C LYS A 26 10.98 1.72 3.39
N ALA A 27 10.34 0.57 3.37
CA ALA A 27 9.36 0.28 2.33
C ALA A 27 8.37 1.44 2.27
N HIS A 28 8.20 2.00 1.07
CA HIS A 28 7.35 3.17 0.86
C HIS A 28 6.35 2.84 -0.23
N ILE A 29 5.06 2.94 0.10
CA ILE A 29 3.99 2.86 -0.89
C ILE A 29 3.92 4.22 -1.58
N ASN A 30 3.94 4.23 -2.90
CA ASN A 30 3.68 5.44 -3.68
C ASN A 30 2.17 5.73 -3.66
N TRP A 31 1.74 6.48 -2.67
CA TRP A 31 0.35 6.93 -2.56
C TRP A 31 0.06 7.99 -3.62
N MET A 32 -0.94 7.72 -4.46
CA MET A 32 -1.39 8.59 -5.53
C MET A 32 -2.59 9.42 -5.08
N ASN A 33 -2.85 10.53 -5.77
CA ASN A 33 -4.12 11.22 -5.63
C ASN A 33 -5.20 10.61 -6.55
N LEU A 34 -6.47 10.84 -6.26
CA LEU A 34 -7.59 10.25 -7.01
C LEU A 34 -7.66 10.76 -8.47
N ASP A 35 -7.32 12.00 -8.71
CA ASP A 35 -7.38 12.59 -10.06
C ASP A 35 -6.34 11.95 -10.98
N ASP A 36 -5.12 11.70 -10.46
CA ASP A 36 -4.08 10.99 -11.21
C ASP A 36 -4.53 9.57 -11.53
N VAL A 37 -5.09 8.85 -10.54
CA VAL A 37 -5.61 7.49 -10.74
C VAL A 37 -6.72 7.48 -11.79
N THR A 38 -7.69 8.39 -11.71
CA THR A 38 -8.78 8.51 -12.69
C THR A 38 -8.25 8.73 -14.10
N SER A 39 -7.18 9.52 -14.24
CA SER A 39 -6.54 9.81 -15.53
C SER A 39 -5.79 8.59 -16.10
N ILE A 40 -5.13 7.83 -15.24
CA ILE A 40 -4.36 6.63 -15.62
C ILE A 40 -5.29 5.48 -15.99
N LEU A 41 -6.40 5.28 -15.28
CA LEU A 41 -7.36 4.20 -15.53
C LEU A 41 -8.00 4.25 -16.92
N LYS A 42 -7.99 5.42 -17.57
CA LYS A 42 -8.43 5.57 -18.98
C LYS A 42 -7.46 4.89 -19.96
N LYS A 43 -6.21 4.67 -19.57
CA LYS A 43 -5.15 4.13 -20.42
C LYS A 43 -4.79 2.68 -20.04
N GLU A 44 -4.77 2.39 -18.76
CA GLU A 44 -4.37 1.09 -18.22
C GLU A 44 -5.34 0.68 -17.10
N LYS A 45 -5.95 -0.49 -17.26
CA LYS A 45 -6.85 -1.07 -16.25
C LYS A 45 -6.05 -1.86 -15.24
N LYS A 46 -6.05 -1.40 -14.01
CA LYS A 46 -5.39 -2.01 -12.86
C LYS A 46 -6.28 -1.81 -11.64
N PRO A 47 -6.36 -2.76 -10.70
CA PRO A 47 -7.18 -2.54 -9.51
C PRO A 47 -6.66 -1.34 -8.71
N VAL A 48 -7.58 -0.61 -8.12
CA VAL A 48 -7.30 0.52 -7.23
C VAL A 48 -7.48 0.08 -5.79
N LEU A 49 -6.50 0.35 -4.94
CA LEU A 49 -6.61 0.19 -3.50
C LEU A 49 -6.74 1.57 -2.87
N ILE A 50 -7.78 1.77 -2.06
CA ILE A 50 -8.00 3.02 -1.33
C ILE A 50 -7.97 2.72 0.17
N ASP A 51 -7.00 3.29 0.87
CA ASP A 51 -6.96 3.33 2.34
C ASP A 51 -7.82 4.50 2.81
N VAL A 52 -9.02 4.19 3.32
CA VAL A 52 -9.96 5.18 3.83
C VAL A 52 -9.69 5.41 5.32
N TYR A 53 -9.30 6.62 5.67
CA TYR A 53 -8.89 7.00 7.02
C TYR A 53 -9.49 8.32 7.48
N THR A 54 -9.26 8.67 8.74
CA THR A 54 -9.47 10.01 9.32
C THR A 54 -8.27 10.38 10.18
N ASP A 55 -8.04 11.66 10.40
CA ASP A 55 -6.86 12.16 11.13
C ASP A 55 -6.82 11.72 12.60
N TRP A 56 -7.99 11.53 13.21
CA TRP A 56 -8.15 11.06 14.59
C TRP A 56 -8.09 9.54 14.76
N CYS A 57 -8.06 8.78 13.66
CA CYS A 57 -8.12 7.32 13.68
C CYS A 57 -6.82 6.67 14.20
N GLY A 58 -6.84 6.16 15.42
CA GLY A 58 -5.71 5.47 16.04
C GLY A 58 -5.34 4.17 15.32
N TRP A 59 -6.32 3.36 14.92
CA TRP A 59 -6.09 2.11 14.21
C TRP A 59 -5.55 2.30 12.77
N CYS A 60 -5.85 3.45 12.13
CA CYS A 60 -5.24 3.79 10.85
C CYS A 60 -3.73 3.99 11.01
N LYS A 61 -3.28 4.67 12.08
CA LYS A 61 -1.85 4.83 12.41
C LYS A 61 -1.18 3.48 12.70
N VAL A 62 -1.89 2.55 13.34
CA VAL A 62 -1.41 1.17 13.54
C VAL A 62 -1.25 0.47 12.20
N MET A 63 -2.21 0.58 11.28
CA MET A 63 -2.15 -0.01 9.96
C MET A 63 -0.99 0.56 9.13
N ASP A 64 -0.77 1.87 9.17
CA ASP A 64 0.40 2.52 8.56
C ASP A 64 1.72 1.92 9.06
N SER A 65 1.84 1.77 10.39
CA SER A 65 3.09 1.34 11.01
C SER A 65 3.35 -0.16 10.97
N LYS A 66 2.32 -1.00 10.84
CA LYS A 66 2.44 -2.47 10.93
C LYS A 66 2.20 -3.18 9.60
N THR A 67 1.28 -2.67 8.78
CA THR A 67 0.91 -3.29 7.50
C THR A 67 1.55 -2.58 6.33
N TYR A 68 1.30 -1.29 6.16
CA TYR A 68 1.81 -0.54 5.01
C TYR A 68 3.32 -0.28 5.05
N SER A 69 3.96 -0.31 6.21
CA SER A 69 5.42 -0.24 6.35
C SER A 69 6.15 -1.56 6.04
N ASN A 70 5.41 -2.65 5.83
CA ASN A 70 6.00 -3.94 5.46
C ASN A 70 6.48 -3.88 4.01
N LYS A 71 7.74 -4.31 3.77
CA LYS A 71 8.36 -4.25 2.45
C LYS A 71 7.60 -5.06 1.39
N ASN A 72 7.15 -6.26 1.74
CA ASN A 72 6.43 -7.11 0.80
C ASN A 72 5.08 -6.50 0.41
N VAL A 73 4.39 -5.87 1.38
CA VAL A 73 3.16 -5.12 1.12
C VAL A 73 3.42 -3.97 0.16
N ALA A 74 4.42 -3.13 0.45
CA ALA A 74 4.72 -1.96 -0.39
C ALA A 74 5.12 -2.38 -1.82
N ASP A 75 6.02 -3.34 -1.95
CA ASP A 75 6.46 -3.85 -3.25
C ASP A 75 5.29 -4.45 -4.05
N TYR A 76 4.42 -5.20 -3.40
CA TYR A 76 3.26 -5.80 -4.06
C TYR A 76 2.26 -4.74 -4.54
N LEU A 77 1.93 -3.78 -3.68
CA LEU A 77 1.00 -2.71 -4.03
C LEU A 77 1.52 -1.84 -5.18
N GLN A 78 2.80 -1.47 -5.19
CA GLN A 78 3.38 -0.71 -6.29
C GLN A 78 3.28 -1.43 -7.64
N ASN A 79 3.43 -2.75 -7.64
CA ASN A 79 3.38 -3.54 -8.86
C ASN A 79 1.97 -3.85 -9.34
N LYS A 80 1.02 -4.06 -8.42
CA LYS A 80 -0.29 -4.65 -8.73
C LYS A 80 -1.46 -3.68 -8.60
N PHE A 81 -1.30 -2.55 -7.92
CA PHE A 81 -2.38 -1.61 -7.63
C PHE A 81 -2.01 -0.17 -7.97
N TYR A 82 -3.02 0.65 -8.21
CA TYR A 82 -2.94 2.08 -7.98
C TYR A 82 -3.40 2.33 -6.54
N SER A 83 -2.50 2.82 -5.69
CA SER A 83 -2.76 2.95 -4.25
C SER A 83 -3.05 4.39 -3.89
N VAL A 84 -4.16 4.63 -3.21
CA VAL A 84 -4.65 5.95 -2.78
C VAL A 84 -4.83 5.97 -1.28
N LYS A 85 -4.41 7.06 -0.62
CA LYS A 85 -4.82 7.39 0.74
C LYS A 85 -5.91 8.44 0.69
N PHE A 86 -7.08 8.13 1.28
CA PHE A 86 -8.23 8.99 1.20
C PHE A 86 -8.76 9.35 2.60
N ASN A 87 -8.64 10.63 2.96
CA ASN A 87 -9.26 11.14 4.19
C ASN A 87 -10.77 11.26 3.98
N ALA A 88 -11.54 10.45 4.70
CA ALA A 88 -13.01 10.46 4.58
C ALA A 88 -13.65 11.81 4.94
N GLU A 89 -12.96 12.63 5.75
CA GLU A 89 -13.47 13.94 6.20
C GLU A 89 -12.99 15.10 5.32
N THR A 90 -12.34 14.83 4.16
CA THR A 90 -11.90 15.90 3.26
C THR A 90 -13.09 16.73 2.80
N LYS A 91 -12.86 18.04 2.69
CA LYS A 91 -13.83 19.00 2.15
C LYS A 91 -13.62 19.29 0.66
N ASP A 92 -12.56 18.70 0.09
CA ASP A 92 -12.27 18.84 -1.33
C ASP A 92 -13.35 18.14 -2.16
N GLU A 93 -13.63 18.68 -3.33
CA GLU A 93 -14.48 18.00 -4.31
C GLU A 93 -13.73 16.81 -4.92
N ILE A 94 -14.38 15.67 -4.99
CA ILE A 94 -13.82 14.44 -5.55
C ILE A 94 -14.52 14.12 -6.86
N ASN A 95 -13.75 14.02 -7.94
CA ASN A 95 -14.26 13.62 -9.25
C ASN A 95 -13.89 12.15 -9.51
N TRP A 96 -14.90 11.30 -9.58
CA TRP A 96 -14.72 9.87 -9.86
C TRP A 96 -15.75 9.38 -10.87
N GLU A 97 -15.30 8.77 -11.97
CA GLU A 97 -16.16 8.21 -13.04
C GLU A 97 -17.21 9.18 -13.58
N GLY A 98 -16.83 10.45 -13.71
CA GLY A 98 -17.72 11.50 -14.25
C GLY A 98 -18.74 12.05 -13.24
N LYS A 99 -18.70 11.61 -12.00
CA LYS A 99 -19.50 12.14 -10.91
C LYS A 99 -18.63 12.95 -9.95
N THR A 100 -19.15 14.09 -9.50
CA THR A 100 -18.53 14.91 -8.43
C THR A 100 -19.20 14.60 -7.10
N TYR A 101 -18.37 14.39 -6.09
CA TYR A 101 -18.77 14.11 -4.72
C TYR A 101 -18.33 15.26 -3.81
N HIS A 102 -19.17 15.68 -2.89
CA HIS A 102 -18.94 16.80 -1.99
C HIS A 102 -18.90 16.35 -0.54
N TYR A 103 -18.38 17.24 0.32
CA TYR A 103 -18.47 17.01 1.76
C TYR A 103 -19.93 17.12 2.22
N ASN A 104 -20.39 16.13 2.97
CA ASN A 104 -21.74 16.09 3.53
C ASN A 104 -21.69 16.35 5.04
N ALA A 105 -22.20 17.51 5.48
CA ALA A 105 -22.16 17.92 6.89
C ALA A 105 -23.03 17.03 7.79
N GLY A 106 -24.07 16.40 7.27
CA GLY A 106 -24.94 15.49 8.02
C GLY A 106 -24.24 14.20 8.42
N TYR A 107 -23.41 13.67 7.53
CA TYR A 107 -22.58 12.48 7.77
C TYR A 107 -21.18 12.81 8.27
N LYS A 108 -20.78 14.07 8.27
CA LYS A 108 -19.43 14.56 8.63
C LYS A 108 -18.32 13.91 7.80
N CYS A 109 -18.60 13.55 6.57
CA CYS A 109 -17.64 12.96 5.63
C CYS A 109 -17.92 13.39 4.20
N ASN A 110 -16.96 13.11 3.31
CA ASN A 110 -17.16 13.26 1.88
C ASN A 110 -18.08 12.16 1.34
N GLU A 111 -18.98 12.48 0.44
CA GLU A 111 -19.92 11.53 -0.18
C GLU A 111 -19.20 10.42 -0.96
N PHE A 112 -17.98 10.66 -1.41
CA PHE A 112 -17.14 9.60 -2.01
C PHE A 112 -16.81 8.51 -1.01
N ALA A 113 -16.52 8.85 0.28
CA ALA A 113 -16.35 7.83 1.32
C ALA A 113 -17.60 6.96 1.47
N LEU A 114 -18.81 7.57 1.49
CA LEU A 114 -20.07 6.82 1.55
C LEU A 114 -20.25 5.89 0.36
N TYR A 115 -19.92 6.37 -0.84
CA TYR A 115 -20.03 5.58 -2.07
C TYR A 115 -19.12 4.35 -2.03
N ILE A 116 -17.82 4.53 -1.78
CA ILE A 116 -16.85 3.43 -1.85
C ILE A 116 -16.95 2.45 -0.67
N THR A 117 -17.50 2.88 0.47
CA THR A 117 -17.75 2.03 1.65
C THR A 117 -19.18 1.49 1.71
N GLN A 118 -20.00 1.77 0.70
CA GLN A 118 -21.41 1.39 0.65
C GLN A 118 -22.20 1.85 1.89
N GLY A 119 -21.85 3.05 2.38
CA GLY A 119 -22.47 3.67 3.56
C GLY A 119 -21.96 3.14 4.91
N GLN A 120 -21.06 2.18 4.94
CA GLN A 120 -20.48 1.64 6.17
C GLN A 120 -19.20 2.40 6.54
N LEU A 121 -19.34 3.49 7.29
CA LEU A 121 -18.22 4.29 7.74
C LEU A 121 -17.56 3.65 8.97
N ALA A 122 -16.44 3.00 8.76
CA ALA A 122 -15.53 2.49 9.78
C ALA A 122 -14.08 2.83 9.38
N PHE A 123 -13.17 2.99 10.34
CA PHE A 123 -11.79 3.37 10.04
C PHE A 123 -10.78 2.54 10.84
N PRO A 124 -9.71 2.05 10.19
CA PRO A 124 -9.48 2.12 8.73
C PRO A 124 -10.46 1.25 7.95
N THR A 125 -10.69 1.56 6.68
CA THR A 125 -11.33 0.66 5.72
C THR A 125 -10.47 0.57 4.48
N THR A 126 -10.07 -0.65 4.11
CA THR A 126 -9.44 -0.91 2.83
C THR A 126 -10.52 -1.12 1.77
N VAL A 127 -10.54 -0.28 0.76
CA VAL A 127 -11.44 -0.46 -0.38
C VAL A 127 -10.63 -0.89 -1.58
N ILE A 128 -11.09 -1.94 -2.27
CA ILE A 128 -10.52 -2.35 -3.55
C ILE A 128 -11.58 -2.15 -4.64
N ILE A 129 -11.22 -1.38 -5.66
CA ILE A 129 -12.00 -1.25 -6.88
C ILE A 129 -11.34 -2.15 -7.91
N PRO A 130 -11.99 -3.25 -8.33
CA PRO A 130 -11.42 -4.17 -9.30
C PRO A 130 -11.16 -3.51 -10.65
N GLY A 131 -10.12 -3.94 -11.36
CA GLY A 131 -9.74 -3.37 -12.65
C GLY A 131 -10.73 -3.67 -13.80
N ASP A 132 -11.73 -4.51 -13.54
CA ASP A 132 -12.79 -4.85 -14.51
C ASP A 132 -13.99 -3.89 -14.47
N GLY A 133 -13.98 -2.90 -13.56
CA GLY A 133 -15.08 -1.95 -13.38
C GLY A 133 -16.19 -2.45 -12.46
N SER A 134 -16.00 -3.54 -11.75
CA SER A 134 -16.93 -4.01 -10.73
C SER A 134 -17.04 -3.02 -9.56
N GLN A 135 -18.10 -3.17 -8.77
CA GLN A 135 -18.37 -2.30 -7.62
C GLN A 135 -17.23 -2.35 -6.59
N PRO A 136 -16.96 -1.23 -5.89
CA PRO A 136 -15.99 -1.19 -4.81
C PRO A 136 -16.25 -2.28 -3.75
N GLN A 137 -15.18 -2.92 -3.32
CA GLN A 137 -15.21 -3.95 -2.26
C GLN A 137 -14.57 -3.36 -1.00
N ALA A 138 -15.37 -3.11 0.02
CA ALA A 138 -14.93 -2.49 1.27
C ALA A 138 -14.67 -3.55 2.35
N ILE A 139 -13.49 -3.50 2.94
CA ILE A 139 -13.07 -4.36 4.05
C ILE A 139 -12.78 -3.46 5.24
N ALA A 140 -13.71 -3.45 6.20
CA ALA A 140 -13.61 -2.58 7.38
C ALA A 140 -12.67 -3.14 8.45
N GLY A 141 -11.93 -2.25 9.11
CA GLY A 141 -11.07 -2.55 10.24
C GLY A 141 -9.60 -2.73 9.89
N TYR A 142 -8.80 -2.83 10.94
CA TYR A 142 -7.36 -3.08 10.83
C TYR A 142 -7.09 -4.47 10.26
N LEU A 143 -6.24 -4.53 9.26
CA LEU A 143 -5.77 -5.76 8.62
C LEU A 143 -4.29 -6.00 8.95
N PRO A 144 -3.95 -7.02 9.77
CA PRO A 144 -2.58 -7.48 9.91
C PRO A 144 -1.99 -7.89 8.55
N THR A 145 -0.65 -7.82 8.40
CA THR A 145 0.04 -8.11 7.14
C THR A 145 -0.42 -9.42 6.48
N LYS A 146 -0.61 -10.49 7.26
CA LYS A 146 -1.04 -11.79 6.75
C LYS A 146 -2.45 -11.76 6.12
N ASP A 147 -3.40 -11.09 6.79
CA ASP A 147 -4.77 -11.01 6.29
C ASP A 147 -4.85 -10.05 5.10
N PHE A 148 -4.08 -8.97 5.16
CA PHE A 148 -3.92 -8.03 4.07
C PHE A 148 -3.31 -8.69 2.82
N GLU A 149 -2.27 -9.54 2.98
CA GLU A 149 -1.67 -10.31 1.89
C GLU A 149 -2.71 -11.13 1.13
N MET A 150 -3.51 -11.90 1.87
CA MET A 150 -4.53 -12.76 1.28
C MET A 150 -5.54 -11.96 0.45
N ILE A 151 -6.02 -10.84 1.00
CA ILE A 151 -6.99 -9.98 0.33
C ILE A 151 -6.41 -9.36 -0.92
N VAL A 152 -5.25 -8.69 -0.82
CA VAL A 152 -4.69 -7.99 -2.00
C VAL A 152 -4.25 -8.96 -3.09
N LYS A 153 -3.81 -10.16 -2.75
CA LYS A 153 -3.49 -11.19 -3.75
C LYS A 153 -4.73 -11.73 -4.46
N TYR A 154 -5.84 -11.90 -3.75
CA TYR A 154 -7.10 -12.31 -4.37
C TYR A 154 -7.52 -11.36 -5.51
N PHE A 155 -7.37 -10.06 -5.32
CA PHE A 155 -7.66 -9.07 -6.36
C PHE A 155 -6.50 -8.87 -7.36
N GLY A 156 -5.28 -8.75 -6.85
CA GLY A 156 -4.10 -8.41 -7.66
C GLY A 156 -3.62 -9.54 -8.59
N GLU A 157 -4.00 -10.79 -8.30
CA GLU A 157 -3.74 -11.96 -9.15
C GLU A 157 -4.95 -12.31 -10.02
N GLY A 158 -6.03 -11.54 -9.91
CA GLY A 158 -7.22 -11.66 -10.75
C GLY A 158 -8.06 -12.90 -10.44
N GLU A 159 -8.10 -13.34 -9.18
CA GLU A 159 -8.97 -14.43 -8.72
C GLU A 159 -10.38 -13.94 -8.39
N TYR A 160 -10.53 -12.64 -8.09
CA TYR A 160 -11.83 -12.00 -7.91
C TYR A 160 -12.72 -12.18 -9.15
N GLY A 161 -13.96 -12.62 -8.92
CA GLY A 161 -14.91 -12.93 -10.00
C GLY A 161 -14.71 -14.31 -10.65
N LYS A 162 -13.62 -15.04 -10.37
CA LYS A 162 -13.37 -16.40 -10.87
C LYS A 162 -13.73 -17.45 -9.85
N ILE A 163 -13.33 -17.26 -8.60
CA ILE A 163 -13.62 -18.17 -7.49
C ILE A 163 -14.17 -17.40 -6.29
N PRO A 164 -15.05 -17.99 -5.46
CA PRO A 164 -15.48 -17.40 -4.20
C PRO A 164 -14.31 -17.14 -3.26
N PHE A 165 -14.37 -16.05 -2.49
CA PHE A 165 -13.30 -15.70 -1.55
C PHE A 165 -13.05 -16.79 -0.50
N GLU A 166 -14.10 -17.45 0.00
CA GLU A 166 -13.97 -18.54 0.96
C GLU A 166 -13.18 -19.74 0.40
N ASP A 167 -13.29 -20.01 -0.89
CA ASP A 167 -12.56 -21.12 -1.52
C ASP A 167 -11.10 -20.74 -1.81
N TYR A 168 -10.86 -19.45 -2.14
CA TYR A 168 -9.50 -18.91 -2.22
C TYR A 168 -8.82 -18.96 -0.84
N GLN A 169 -9.49 -18.51 0.20
CA GLN A 169 -8.98 -18.49 1.58
C GLN A 169 -8.54 -19.87 2.07
N LYS A 170 -9.32 -20.92 1.80
CA LYS A 170 -8.97 -22.31 2.18
C LYS A 170 -7.66 -22.79 1.59
N LYS A 171 -7.30 -22.29 0.41
CA LYS A 171 -6.10 -22.71 -0.36
C LYS A 171 -4.93 -21.76 -0.16
N PHE A 172 -5.18 -20.56 0.33
CA PHE A 172 -4.18 -19.53 0.47
C PHE A 172 -3.11 -19.91 1.50
N LYS A 173 -1.84 -19.71 1.09
CA LYS A 173 -0.68 -19.84 1.99
C LYS A 173 0.04 -18.52 2.04
N THR A 174 0.18 -17.95 3.23
CA THR A 174 0.94 -16.72 3.43
C THR A 174 2.41 -16.91 3.06
N SER A 175 3.02 -15.88 2.50
CA SER A 175 4.43 -15.84 2.10
C SER A 175 5.16 -14.59 2.59
N TRP A 176 4.48 -13.68 3.29
CA TRP A 176 5.04 -12.40 3.80
C TRP A 176 5.35 -12.44 5.29
#